data_39438c889257062070875b5abe432b24
#
_entry.id   39438c889257062070875b5abe432b24
#
_cell.length_a   1.000
_cell.length_b   1.000
_cell.length_c   1.000
_cell.angle_alpha   90.00
_cell.angle_beta   90.00
_cell.angle_gamma   90.00
#
_symmetry.space_group_name_H-M   'P 1'
#
loop_
_entity.id
_entity.type
_entity.pdbx_description
1 polymer ?
#
loop_
_entity_poly.entity_id
_entity_poly.type
_entity_poly.pdbx_seq_one_letter_code
_entity_poly.pdbx_strand_id
1 'polypeptide(L)'
;MRVRFKNTKKLHLVQMFVNNALEYMNIHDLEHTDLNIRFVRQLDNGYSHGHATGDIGEVDITIATNFPFLMQLRTLAHELIHARQFFSGQLSSDLTAWKDVDYSKADYEDQPWEIEAHKYEDQ
;
A
#
# COMPACT_ATOMS: atom_id res chain seq x y z
N MET A 1 -7.11 -14.12 1.42
CA MET A 1 -6.00 -13.22 1.83
C MET A 1 -5.83 -13.26 3.34
N ARG A 2 -4.61 -13.35 3.81
CA ARG A 2 -4.29 -13.22 5.23
C ARG A 2 -3.75 -11.82 5.49
N VAL A 3 -4.39 -11.10 6.40
CA VAL A 3 -3.99 -9.73 6.74
C VAL A 3 -3.45 -9.72 8.16
N ARG A 4 -2.24 -9.18 8.34
CA ARG A 4 -1.58 -9.06 9.65
C ARG A 4 -1.27 -7.61 9.94
N PHE A 5 -1.45 -7.23 11.21
CA PHE A 5 -1.17 -5.88 11.69
C PHE A 5 -0.11 -5.94 12.80
N LYS A 6 0.81 -4.98 12.80
CA LYS A 6 1.86 -4.90 13.82
C LYS A 6 2.06 -3.46 14.27
N ASN A 7 2.13 -3.29 15.59
CA ASN A 7 2.47 -2.03 16.25
C ASN A 7 1.45 -0.89 16.06
N THR A 8 0.18 -1.20 15.83
CA THR A 8 -0.86 -0.17 15.80
C THR A 8 -1.53 -0.06 17.17
N LYS A 9 -1.78 1.19 17.62
CA LYS A 9 -2.51 1.47 18.86
C LYS A 9 -4.02 1.57 18.65
N LYS A 10 -4.47 1.63 17.39
CA LYS A 10 -5.90 1.75 17.03
C LYS A 10 -6.30 0.59 16.14
N LEU A 11 -5.99 -0.62 16.58
CA LEU A 11 -6.14 -1.84 15.78
C LEU A 11 -7.55 -1.99 15.20
N HIS A 12 -8.58 -1.79 16.02
CA HIS A 12 -9.97 -1.97 15.56
C HIS A 12 -10.33 -1.03 14.41
N LEU A 13 -9.96 0.25 14.53
CA LEU A 13 -10.24 1.25 13.50
C LEU A 13 -9.46 0.95 12.22
N VAL A 14 -8.19 0.57 12.35
CA VAL A 14 -7.34 0.24 11.21
C VAL A 14 -7.86 -1.03 10.51
N GLN A 15 -8.27 -2.05 11.27
CA GLN A 15 -8.84 -3.27 10.69
C GLN A 15 -10.11 -2.97 9.89
N MET A 16 -11.01 -2.15 10.44
CA MET A 16 -12.24 -1.75 9.74
C MET A 16 -11.91 -1.01 8.45
N PHE A 17 -10.99 -0.06 8.53
CA PHE A 17 -10.57 0.72 7.37
C PHE A 17 -10.01 -0.19 6.26
N VAL A 18 -9.09 -1.08 6.62
CA VAL A 18 -8.45 -1.99 5.67
C VAL A 18 -9.47 -2.96 5.07
N ASN A 19 -10.33 -3.56 5.90
CA ASN A 19 -11.34 -4.49 5.40
C ASN A 19 -12.28 -3.82 4.40
N ASN A 20 -12.72 -2.59 4.68
CA ASN A 20 -13.58 -1.84 3.77
C ASN A 20 -12.85 -1.51 2.46
N ALA A 21 -11.59 -1.13 2.53
CA ALA A 21 -10.79 -0.82 1.36
C ALA A 21 -10.58 -2.06 0.48
N LEU A 22 -10.27 -3.21 1.09
CA LEU A 22 -10.06 -4.45 0.35
C LEU A 22 -11.35 -4.92 -0.34
N GLU A 23 -12.50 -4.77 0.30
CA GLU A 23 -13.80 -5.07 -0.31
C GLU A 23 -14.09 -4.11 -1.46
N TYR A 24 -13.87 -2.82 -1.26
CA TYR A 24 -14.08 -1.80 -2.29
C TYR A 24 -13.24 -2.09 -3.53
N MET A 25 -11.98 -2.49 -3.33
CA MET A 25 -11.07 -2.85 -4.42
C MET A 25 -11.30 -4.26 -4.98
N ASN A 26 -12.19 -5.04 -4.35
CA ASN A 26 -12.52 -6.40 -4.74
C ASN A 26 -11.32 -7.35 -4.72
N ILE A 27 -10.45 -7.20 -3.73
CA ILE A 27 -9.29 -8.08 -3.54
C ILE A 27 -9.29 -8.80 -2.19
N HIS A 28 -10.36 -8.65 -1.39
CA HIS A 28 -10.45 -9.22 -0.04
C HIS A 28 -10.42 -10.74 0.00
N ASP A 29 -10.79 -11.40 -1.10
CA ASP A 29 -10.92 -12.86 -1.19
C ASP A 29 -9.82 -13.54 -2.03
N LEU A 30 -8.71 -12.88 -2.28
CA LEU A 30 -7.58 -13.48 -3.00
C LEU A 30 -6.97 -14.59 -2.15
N GLU A 31 -6.99 -15.83 -2.68
CA GLU A 31 -6.43 -16.99 -1.99
C GLU A 31 -4.90 -17.00 -2.08
N HIS A 32 -4.26 -17.57 -1.05
CA HIS A 32 -2.81 -17.75 -0.99
C HIS A 32 -2.02 -16.44 -1.07
N THR A 33 -2.61 -15.35 -0.57
CA THR A 33 -1.93 -14.06 -0.50
C THR A 33 -1.81 -13.59 0.94
N ASP A 34 -0.73 -12.85 1.23
CA ASP A 34 -0.46 -12.27 2.54
C ASP A 34 -0.29 -10.76 2.40
N LEU A 35 -0.98 -10.02 3.27
CA LEU A 35 -0.83 -8.57 3.38
C LEU A 35 -0.40 -8.25 4.80
N ASN A 36 0.80 -7.68 4.95
CA ASN A 36 1.37 -7.33 6.23
C ASN A 36 1.43 -5.81 6.36
N ILE A 37 0.83 -5.26 7.41
CA ILE A 37 0.78 -3.83 7.65
C ILE A 37 1.45 -3.53 8.99
N ARG A 38 2.52 -2.74 8.94
CA ARG A 38 3.32 -2.40 10.11
C ARG A 38 3.37 -0.90 10.30
N PHE A 39 3.29 -0.48 11.55
CA PHE A 39 3.40 0.92 11.94
C PHE A 39 4.74 1.16 12.62
N VAL A 40 5.43 2.21 12.23
CA VAL A 40 6.73 2.61 12.79
C VAL A 40 6.70 4.08 13.17
N ARG A 41 7.60 4.50 14.07
CA ARG A 41 7.59 5.88 14.56
C ARG A 41 7.90 6.90 13.47
N GLN A 42 8.83 6.57 12.58
CA GLN A 42 9.20 7.44 11.47
C GLN A 42 9.92 6.65 10.39
N LEU A 43 9.91 7.18 9.18
CA LEU A 43 10.62 6.66 8.01
C LEU A 43 11.46 7.79 7.41
N ASP A 44 12.64 7.47 6.86
CA ASP A 44 13.52 8.42 6.18
C ASP A 44 13.74 9.69 7.00
N ASN A 45 14.13 9.52 8.28
CA ASN A 45 14.36 10.63 9.22
C ASN A 45 13.12 11.52 9.43
N GLY A 46 11.92 10.94 9.27
CA GLY A 46 10.65 11.63 9.50
C GLY A 46 10.03 12.25 8.27
N TYR A 47 10.64 12.12 7.11
CA TYR A 47 10.13 12.73 5.86
C TYR A 47 9.10 11.86 5.11
N SER A 48 9.25 10.55 5.17
CA SER A 48 8.34 9.66 4.45
C SER A 48 7.13 9.28 5.28
N HIS A 49 5.97 9.19 4.63
CA HIS A 49 4.70 8.82 5.25
C HIS A 49 4.50 7.32 5.31
N GLY A 50 4.92 6.60 4.28
CA GLY A 50 4.78 5.16 4.20
C GLY A 50 5.36 4.61 2.90
N HIS A 51 5.38 3.28 2.80
CA HIS A 51 5.78 2.61 1.56
C HIS A 51 5.17 1.21 1.50
N ALA A 52 5.16 0.65 0.30
CA ALA A 52 4.73 -0.72 0.05
C ALA A 52 5.76 -1.42 -0.83
N THR A 53 6.04 -2.68 -0.50
CA THR A 53 6.89 -3.56 -1.31
C THR A 53 6.22 -4.92 -1.39
N GLY A 54 6.46 -5.65 -2.46
CA GLY A 54 5.88 -6.99 -2.55
C GLY A 54 5.88 -7.58 -3.95
N ASP A 55 5.05 -8.60 -4.10
CA ASP A 55 4.84 -9.33 -5.34
C ASP A 55 3.39 -9.83 -5.39
N ILE A 56 3.12 -10.76 -6.30
CA ILE A 56 1.76 -11.30 -6.47
C ILE A 56 1.27 -12.13 -5.29
N GLY A 57 2.17 -12.60 -4.41
CA GLY A 57 1.82 -13.48 -3.28
C GLY A 57 1.87 -12.79 -1.92
N GLU A 58 2.71 -11.79 -1.76
CA GLU A 58 2.89 -11.11 -0.47
C GLU A 58 3.20 -9.64 -0.68
N VAL A 59 2.55 -8.78 0.12
CA VAL A 59 2.83 -7.35 0.13
C VAL A 59 3.04 -6.89 1.56
N ASP A 60 4.09 -6.08 1.76
CA ASP A 60 4.42 -5.47 3.04
C ASP A 60 4.21 -3.96 2.94
N ILE A 61 3.38 -3.43 3.84
CA ILE A 61 3.12 -1.99 3.94
C ILE A 61 3.69 -1.49 5.27
N THR A 62 4.41 -0.38 5.23
CA THR A 62 4.91 0.30 6.43
C THR A 62 4.36 1.71 6.46
N ILE A 63 3.78 2.11 7.60
CA ILE A 63 3.17 3.42 7.81
C ILE A 63 3.89 4.13 8.96
N ALA A 64 4.29 5.38 8.73
CA ALA A 64 4.91 6.22 9.76
C ALA A 64 3.84 6.84 10.65
N THR A 65 4.04 6.77 11.98
CA THR A 65 3.07 7.29 12.96
C THR A 65 3.40 8.70 13.43
N ASN A 66 4.47 9.32 12.93
CA ASN A 66 4.83 10.71 13.27
C ASN A 66 3.97 11.75 12.54
N PHE A 67 2.86 11.34 11.93
CA PHE A 67 1.88 12.20 11.26
C PHE A 67 0.50 12.03 11.93
N PRO A 68 -0.41 13.00 11.79
CA PRO A 68 -1.77 12.87 12.35
C PRO A 68 -2.47 11.60 11.84
N PHE A 69 -3.35 11.03 12.66
CA PHE A 69 -3.97 9.74 12.36
C PHE A 69 -4.74 9.75 11.03
N LEU A 70 -5.46 10.83 10.72
CA LEU A 70 -6.18 10.91 9.44
C LEU A 70 -5.21 10.86 8.25
N MET A 71 -4.04 11.47 8.39
CA MET A 71 -3.00 11.39 7.37
C MET A 71 -2.42 9.99 7.26
N GLN A 72 -2.27 9.28 8.39
CA GLN A 72 -1.85 7.88 8.37
C GLN A 72 -2.85 7.01 7.60
N LEU A 73 -4.15 7.24 7.78
CA LEU A 73 -5.18 6.50 7.04
C LEU A 73 -5.14 6.82 5.55
N ARG A 74 -4.92 8.08 5.18
CA ARG A 74 -4.77 8.46 3.77
C ARG A 74 -3.56 7.78 3.14
N THR A 75 -2.43 7.77 3.86
CA THR A 75 -1.23 7.07 3.42
C THR A 75 -1.50 5.57 3.27
N LEU A 76 -2.20 4.97 4.23
CA LEU A 76 -2.58 3.56 4.17
C LEU A 76 -3.44 3.27 2.93
N ALA A 77 -4.40 4.14 2.61
CA ALA A 77 -5.20 4.01 1.40
C ALA A 77 -4.32 4.00 0.14
N HIS A 78 -3.35 4.91 0.07
CA HIS A 78 -2.39 4.99 -1.02
C HIS A 78 -1.59 3.68 -1.17
N GLU A 79 -1.05 3.18 -0.05
CA GLU A 79 -0.26 1.95 -0.07
C GLU A 79 -1.11 0.71 -0.37
N LEU A 80 -2.37 0.69 0.04
CA LEU A 80 -3.29 -0.40 -0.31
C LEU A 80 -3.56 -0.47 -1.81
N ILE A 81 -3.57 0.67 -2.51
CA ILE A 81 -3.66 0.68 -3.96
C ILE A 81 -2.42 0.04 -4.58
N HIS A 82 -1.23 0.31 -4.04
CA HIS A 82 -0.02 -0.38 -4.47
C HIS A 82 -0.11 -1.88 -4.19
N ALA A 83 -0.68 -2.29 -3.06
CA ALA A 83 -0.91 -3.71 -2.79
C ALA A 83 -1.75 -4.36 -3.90
N ARG A 84 -2.84 -3.71 -4.32
CA ARG A 84 -3.64 -4.20 -5.44
C ARG A 84 -2.81 -4.33 -6.71
N GLN A 85 -1.97 -3.33 -6.99
CA GLN A 85 -1.10 -3.33 -8.17
C GLN A 85 -0.12 -4.51 -8.16
N PHE A 86 0.49 -4.81 -7.01
CA PHE A 86 1.36 -5.97 -6.86
C PHE A 86 0.59 -7.29 -7.01
N PHE A 87 -0.52 -7.45 -6.29
CA PHE A 87 -1.30 -8.69 -6.32
C PHE A 87 -1.88 -8.99 -7.69
N SER A 88 -2.21 -7.97 -8.47
CA SER A 88 -2.71 -8.14 -9.83
C SER A 88 -1.61 -8.39 -10.86
N GLY A 89 -0.33 -8.25 -10.47
CA GLY A 89 0.79 -8.40 -11.37
C GLY A 89 1.04 -7.21 -12.29
N GLN A 90 0.28 -6.12 -12.14
CA GLN A 90 0.47 -4.91 -12.95
C GLN A 90 1.79 -4.21 -12.65
N LEU A 91 2.18 -4.19 -11.37
CA LEU A 91 3.41 -3.56 -10.91
C LEU A 91 4.44 -4.65 -10.57
N SER A 92 5.64 -4.54 -11.14
CA SER A 92 6.73 -5.47 -10.84
C SER A 92 7.25 -5.29 -9.42
N SER A 93 7.79 -6.37 -8.82
CA SER A 93 8.29 -6.35 -7.45
C SER A 93 9.47 -5.40 -7.25
N ASP A 94 10.22 -5.10 -8.30
CA ASP A 94 11.35 -4.16 -8.25
C ASP A 94 10.93 -2.71 -8.57
N LEU A 95 9.62 -2.46 -8.76
CA LEU A 95 9.07 -1.12 -9.00
C LEU A 95 9.56 -0.47 -10.30
N THR A 96 9.83 -1.27 -11.34
CA THR A 96 10.35 -0.75 -12.60
C THR A 96 9.41 -0.93 -13.78
N ALA A 97 8.50 -1.91 -13.73
CA ALA A 97 7.62 -2.23 -14.85
C ALA A 97 6.15 -2.14 -14.46
N TRP A 98 5.35 -1.66 -15.39
CA TRP A 98 3.89 -1.54 -15.25
C TRP A 98 3.25 -2.14 -16.49
N LYS A 99 2.41 -3.19 -16.27
CA LYS A 99 1.74 -3.90 -17.36
C LYS A 99 2.74 -4.32 -18.45
N ASP A 100 3.89 -4.85 -18.00
CA ASP A 100 4.99 -5.35 -18.86
C ASP A 100 5.74 -4.26 -19.65
N VAL A 101 5.54 -2.99 -19.32
CA VAL A 101 6.28 -1.86 -19.91
C VAL A 101 7.29 -1.33 -18.90
N ASP A 102 8.53 -1.13 -19.37
CA ASP A 102 9.63 -0.63 -18.52
C ASP A 102 9.51 0.88 -18.29
N TYR A 103 9.40 1.26 -17.01
CA TYR A 103 9.39 2.64 -16.55
C TYR A 103 10.56 2.96 -15.61
N SER A 104 11.62 2.13 -15.63
CA SER A 104 12.74 2.25 -14.70
C SER A 104 13.42 3.63 -14.73
N LYS A 105 13.28 4.36 -15.82
CA LYS A 105 13.88 5.71 -15.98
C LYS A 105 12.86 6.83 -15.80
N ALA A 106 11.61 6.51 -15.48
CA ALA A 106 10.57 7.51 -15.29
C ALA A 106 10.76 8.25 -13.96
N ASP A 107 10.53 9.57 -13.94
CA ASP A 107 10.44 10.32 -12.71
C ASP A 107 9.20 9.90 -11.93
N TYR A 108 9.18 10.16 -10.62
CA TYR A 108 8.07 9.76 -9.75
C TYR A 108 6.71 10.17 -10.31
N GLU A 109 6.58 11.39 -10.78
CA GLU A 109 5.32 11.94 -11.29
C GLU A 109 4.85 11.30 -12.60
N ASP A 110 5.75 10.60 -13.30
CA ASP A 110 5.44 9.92 -14.57
C ASP A 110 5.26 8.40 -14.39
N GLN A 111 5.39 7.89 -13.16
CA GLN A 111 5.21 6.47 -12.87
C GLN A 111 3.72 6.14 -12.85
N PRO A 112 3.24 5.24 -13.72
CA PRO A 112 1.79 4.96 -13.81
C PRO A 112 1.18 4.44 -12.51
N TRP A 113 1.92 3.68 -11.72
CA TRP A 113 1.42 3.16 -10.44
C TRP A 113 1.23 4.27 -9.41
N GLU A 114 2.04 5.32 -9.44
CA GLU A 114 1.87 6.47 -8.56
C GLU A 114 0.73 7.37 -9.02
N ILE A 115 0.59 7.55 -10.33
CA ILE A 115 -0.55 8.30 -10.90
C ILE A 115 -1.87 7.65 -10.48
N GLU A 116 -1.98 6.32 -10.59
CA GLU A 116 -3.18 5.60 -10.19
C GLU A 116 -3.42 5.72 -8.68
N ALA A 117 -2.37 5.55 -7.86
CA ALA A 117 -2.50 5.61 -6.42
C ALA A 117 -2.97 6.99 -5.95
N HIS A 118 -2.41 8.07 -6.48
CA HIS A 118 -2.84 9.42 -6.14
C HIS A 118 -4.27 9.73 -6.59
N LYS A 119 -4.69 9.16 -7.71
CA LYS A 119 -6.05 9.34 -8.21
C LYS A 119 -7.11 8.75 -7.29
N TYR A 120 -6.83 7.59 -6.67
CA TYR A 120 -7.82 6.83 -5.92
C TYR A 120 -7.69 6.89 -4.41
N GLU A 121 -6.64 7.50 -3.85
CA GLU A 121 -6.40 7.48 -2.41
C GLU A 121 -7.46 8.21 -1.59
N ASP A 122 -8.18 9.14 -2.18
CA ASP A 122 -9.21 9.94 -1.52
C ASP A 122 -10.62 9.36 -1.66
N GLN A 123 -10.77 8.19 -2.26
CA GLN A 123 -12.07 7.59 -2.52
C GLN A 123 -12.47 6.52 -1.52
#